data_505783e156f307af9f31cd631d2df393
#
_entry.id   505783e156f307af9f31cd631d2df393
#
_cell.length_a   1.000
_cell.length_b   1.000
_cell.length_c   1.000
_cell.angle_alpha   90.00
_cell.angle_beta   90.00
_cell.angle_gamma   90.00
#
_symmetry.space_group_name_H-M   'P 1'
#
loop_
_entity.id
_entity.type
_entity.pdbx_description
1 polymer ?
#
loop_
_entity_poly.entity_id
_entity_poly.type
_entity_poly.pdbx_seq_one_letter_code
_entity_poly.pdbx_strand_id
1 'polypeptide(L)'
;MKKSTFLIAGKHAVAEALKNPNRKVLKIFLTEDSKKNLNKHNQDLNLLKNVKLFYKTKKELDRLCSKEQISHQGLVAEIEHLENISIKDYLLLAENKKNLTFVALEAVTDPRNIGSILEVLPLLVSMD
;
A
#
# COMPACT_ATOMS: atom_id res chain seq x y z
N MET A 1 -9.44 17.26 -10.62
CA MET A 1 -10.29 16.11 -10.19
C MET A 1 -9.77 15.55 -8.88
N LYS A 2 -10.63 15.29 -7.95
CA LYS A 2 -10.27 14.62 -6.69
C LYS A 2 -10.05 13.13 -7.01
N LYS A 3 -8.82 12.63 -6.80
CA LYS A 3 -8.53 11.20 -6.97
C LYS A 3 -9.34 10.38 -5.97
N SER A 4 -9.82 9.23 -6.38
CA SER A 4 -10.50 8.30 -5.48
C SER A 4 -9.52 7.75 -4.44
N THR A 5 -10.02 7.53 -3.23
CA THR A 5 -9.24 7.03 -2.10
C THR A 5 -9.86 5.74 -1.56
N PHE A 6 -9.07 4.96 -0.87
CA PHE A 6 -9.51 3.77 -0.15
C PHE A 6 -8.71 3.59 1.14
N LEU A 7 -9.20 2.71 2.01
CA LEU A 7 -8.57 2.42 3.28
C LEU A 7 -7.72 1.15 3.20
N ILE A 8 -6.55 1.20 3.82
CA ILE A 8 -5.74 0.02 4.14
C ILE A 8 -5.55 -0.05 5.64
N ALA A 9 -5.44 -1.23 6.18
CA ALA A 9 -5.34 -1.45 7.61
C ALA A 9 -4.26 -2.46 7.99
N GLY A 10 -3.73 -2.30 9.19
CA GLY A 10 -2.66 -3.12 9.74
C GLY A 10 -1.26 -2.54 9.52
N LYS A 11 -0.35 -2.89 10.43
CA LYS A 11 0.99 -2.29 10.49
C LYS A 11 1.80 -2.52 9.22
N HIS A 12 1.81 -3.74 8.70
CA HIS A 12 2.59 -4.09 7.52
C HIS A 12 2.10 -3.37 6.26
N ALA A 13 0.78 -3.39 6.01
CA ALA A 13 0.20 -2.74 4.84
C ALA A 13 0.45 -1.22 4.85
N VAL A 14 0.26 -0.57 6.00
CA VAL A 14 0.50 0.86 6.15
C VAL A 14 1.98 1.19 6.02
N ALA A 15 2.88 0.40 6.62
CA ALA A 15 4.32 0.61 6.50
C ALA A 15 4.80 0.48 5.04
N GLU A 16 4.34 -0.53 4.33
CA GLU A 16 4.68 -0.73 2.90
C GLU A 16 4.13 0.40 2.02
N ALA A 17 2.91 0.89 2.29
CA ALA A 17 2.37 2.04 1.58
C ALA A 17 3.19 3.32 1.81
N LEU A 18 3.67 3.54 3.04
CA LEU A 18 4.51 4.69 3.37
C LEU A 18 5.90 4.64 2.72
N LYS A 19 6.47 3.44 2.57
CA LYS A 19 7.77 3.23 1.90
C LYS A 19 7.69 3.35 0.39
N ASN A 20 6.51 3.14 -0.20
CA ASN A 20 6.35 3.16 -1.65
C ASN A 20 6.26 4.60 -2.18
N PRO A 21 7.25 5.08 -2.97
CA PRO A 21 7.26 6.45 -3.48
C PRO A 21 6.11 6.76 -4.44
N ASN A 22 5.50 5.73 -5.04
CA ASN A 22 4.37 5.88 -5.95
C ASN A 22 3.01 5.92 -5.24
N ARG A 23 2.98 5.63 -3.92
CA ARG A 23 1.76 5.69 -3.10
C ARG A 23 1.67 7.02 -2.37
N LYS A 24 0.51 7.64 -2.43
CA LYS A 24 0.23 8.83 -1.64
C LYS A 24 -0.67 8.48 -0.48
N VAL A 25 -0.10 8.51 0.71
CA VAL A 25 -0.80 8.35 1.97
C VAL A 25 -1.30 9.72 2.41
N LEU A 26 -2.62 9.90 2.55
CA LEU A 26 -3.24 11.17 2.88
C LEU A 26 -3.39 11.37 4.39
N LYS A 27 -3.89 10.32 5.06
CA LYS A 27 -4.19 10.36 6.48
C LYS A 27 -3.88 9.01 7.11
N ILE A 28 -3.50 9.04 8.37
CA ILE A 28 -3.36 7.85 9.20
C ILE A 28 -4.24 8.02 10.44
N PHE A 29 -5.07 7.02 10.70
CA PHE A 29 -5.87 6.90 11.89
C PHE A 29 -5.25 5.83 12.78
N LEU A 30 -4.94 6.17 14.03
CA LEU A 30 -4.24 5.26 14.94
C LEU A 30 -4.77 5.39 16.37
N THR A 31 -4.67 4.29 17.10
CA THR A 31 -4.93 4.27 18.55
C THR A 31 -3.69 4.75 19.31
N GLU A 32 -3.88 5.19 20.55
CA GLU A 32 -2.80 5.58 21.46
C GLU A 32 -1.75 4.46 21.64
N ASP A 33 -2.19 3.21 21.71
CA ASP A 33 -1.30 2.06 21.86
C ASP A 33 -0.46 1.82 20.59
N SER A 34 -1.07 2.01 19.43
CA SER A 34 -0.34 1.92 18.16
C SER A 34 0.72 3.00 18.03
N LYS A 35 0.47 4.21 18.52
CA LYS A 35 1.46 5.29 18.60
C LYS A 35 2.67 4.90 19.44
N LYS A 36 2.44 4.35 20.63
CA LYS A 36 3.53 3.91 21.52
C LYS A 36 4.42 2.85 20.85
N ASN A 37 3.80 1.96 20.08
CA ASN A 37 4.52 0.92 19.33
C ASN A 37 5.32 1.48 18.16
N LEU A 38 4.79 2.46 17.42
CA LEU A 38 5.52 3.14 16.35
C LEU A 38 6.74 3.90 16.87
N ASN A 39 6.62 4.53 18.04
CA ASN A 39 7.73 5.26 18.67
C ASN A 39 8.89 4.35 19.08
N LYS A 40 8.65 3.05 19.33
CA LYS A 40 9.71 2.08 19.64
C LYS A 40 10.57 1.70 18.42
N HIS A 41 10.04 1.89 17.22
CA HIS A 41 10.72 1.61 15.96
C HIS A 41 11.05 2.93 15.26
N ASN A 42 12.17 3.57 15.65
CA ASN A 42 12.59 4.90 15.17
C ASN A 42 12.66 5.09 13.65
N GLN A 43 12.67 4.01 12.87
CA GLN A 43 12.71 4.07 11.40
C GLN A 43 11.38 4.52 10.79
N ASP A 44 10.26 4.27 11.45
CA ASP A 44 8.92 4.56 10.90
C ASP A 44 8.50 6.02 11.13
N LEU A 45 9.10 6.72 12.09
CA LEU A 45 8.76 8.11 12.41
C LEU A 45 9.10 9.09 11.27
N ASN A 46 10.18 8.83 10.53
CA ASN A 46 10.56 9.68 9.40
C ASN A 46 9.56 9.60 8.25
N LEU A 47 8.93 8.45 8.06
CA LEU A 47 7.91 8.23 7.04
C LEU A 47 6.60 8.96 7.36
N LEU A 48 6.35 9.27 8.63
CA LEU A 48 5.14 9.92 9.11
C LEU A 48 5.21 11.45 9.08
N LYS A 49 6.37 12.06 8.83
CA LYS A 49 6.57 13.53 8.94
C LYS A 49 5.64 14.36 8.05
N ASN A 50 5.23 13.81 6.91
CA ASN A 50 4.41 14.52 5.93
C ASN A 50 2.96 14.03 5.87
N VAL A 51 2.54 13.18 6.80
CA VAL A 51 1.21 12.57 6.82
C VAL A 51 0.40 13.10 7.99
N LYS A 52 -0.87 13.41 7.76
CA LYS A 52 -1.79 13.84 8.82
C LYS A 52 -2.17 12.66 9.70
N LEU A 53 -1.90 12.79 11.00
CA LEU A 53 -2.21 11.77 12.00
C LEU A 53 -3.50 12.14 12.75
N PHE A 54 -4.41 11.19 12.88
CA PHE A 54 -5.66 11.31 13.62
C PHE A 54 -5.75 10.22 14.67
N TYR A 55 -5.90 10.62 15.92
CA TYR A 55 -6.09 9.68 17.03
C TYR A 55 -7.55 9.25 17.09
N LYS A 56 -7.77 7.95 17.15
CA LYS A 56 -9.09 7.32 17.19
C LYS A 56 -9.12 6.22 18.23
N THR A 57 -10.28 6.00 18.81
CA THR A 57 -10.53 4.83 19.65
C THR A 57 -10.67 3.57 18.78
N LYS A 58 -10.50 2.39 19.39
CA LYS A 58 -10.71 1.12 18.72
C LYS A 58 -12.10 1.04 18.08
N LYS A 59 -13.15 1.48 18.80
CA LYS A 59 -14.53 1.49 18.31
C LYS A 59 -14.71 2.39 17.07
N GLU A 60 -14.04 3.53 17.03
CA GLU A 60 -14.10 4.42 15.88
C GLU A 60 -13.39 3.82 14.66
N LEU A 61 -12.27 3.12 14.87
CA LEU A 61 -11.59 2.37 13.81
C LEU A 61 -12.43 1.19 13.32
N ASP A 62 -13.07 0.45 14.22
CA ASP A 62 -14.01 -0.63 13.86
C ASP A 62 -15.14 -0.11 12.96
N ARG A 63 -15.71 1.06 13.28
CA ARG A 63 -16.73 1.71 12.45
C ARG A 63 -16.21 2.14 11.10
N LEU A 64 -14.98 2.68 11.06
CA LEU A 64 -14.34 3.12 9.83
C LEU A 64 -14.09 1.94 8.88
N CYS A 65 -13.67 0.80 9.41
CA CYS A 65 -13.35 -0.41 8.67
C CYS A 65 -14.55 -1.35 8.45
N SER A 66 -15.72 -1.07 9.06
CA SER A 66 -16.89 -1.97 9.03
C SER A 66 -17.41 -2.26 7.63
N LYS A 67 -17.34 -1.29 6.73
CA LYS A 67 -17.78 -1.44 5.33
C LYS A 67 -16.90 -2.39 4.52
N GLU A 68 -15.62 -2.46 4.85
CA GLU A 68 -14.62 -3.23 4.12
C GLU A 68 -14.22 -4.53 4.84
N GLN A 69 -14.78 -4.78 6.03
CA GLN A 69 -14.51 -5.95 6.88
C GLN A 69 -13.01 -6.20 7.14
N ILE A 70 -12.23 -5.13 7.29
CA ILE A 70 -10.78 -5.18 7.43
C ILE A 70 -10.39 -5.19 8.91
N SER A 71 -9.48 -6.10 9.29
CA SER A 71 -8.87 -6.11 10.62
C SER A 71 -7.79 -5.03 10.71
N HIS A 72 -7.98 -4.00 11.55
CA HIS A 72 -7.13 -2.82 11.55
C HIS A 72 -5.94 -2.86 12.52
N GLN A 73 -5.93 -3.73 13.51
CA GLN A 73 -4.84 -3.80 14.52
C GLN A 73 -4.46 -2.43 15.13
N GLY A 74 -5.41 -1.49 15.21
CA GLY A 74 -5.20 -0.15 15.72
C GLY A 74 -4.54 0.85 14.76
N LEU A 75 -4.40 0.52 13.47
CA LEU A 75 -3.77 1.36 12.47
C LEU A 75 -4.49 1.25 11.12
N VAL A 76 -4.93 2.38 10.59
CA VAL A 76 -5.61 2.50 9.28
C VAL A 76 -5.03 3.69 8.54
N ALA A 77 -4.83 3.56 7.24
CA ALA A 77 -4.42 4.66 6.39
C ALA A 77 -5.42 4.87 5.24
N GLU A 78 -5.70 6.14 4.94
CA GLU A 78 -6.40 6.57 3.73
C GLU A 78 -5.36 6.90 2.66
N ILE A 79 -5.42 6.19 1.55
CA ILE A 79 -4.47 6.32 0.44
C ILE A 79 -5.19 6.60 -0.87
N GLU A 80 -4.50 7.28 -1.79
CA GLU A 80 -4.99 7.46 -3.16
C GLU A 80 -4.83 6.16 -3.97
N HIS A 81 -5.79 5.90 -4.87
CA HIS A 81 -5.62 4.86 -5.87
C HIS A 81 -4.43 5.17 -6.78
N LEU A 82 -3.67 4.15 -7.14
CA LEU A 82 -2.67 4.27 -8.19
C LEU A 82 -3.38 4.55 -9.52
N GLU A 83 -2.74 5.33 -10.37
CA GLU A 83 -3.23 5.50 -11.73
C GLU A 83 -3.08 4.18 -12.50
N ASN A 84 -4.18 3.75 -13.11
CA ASN A 84 -4.13 2.62 -14.02
C ASN A 84 -3.51 3.09 -15.33
N ILE A 85 -2.37 2.51 -15.67
CA ILE A 85 -1.73 2.75 -16.95
C ILE A 85 -2.11 1.61 -17.90
N SER A 86 -2.51 1.93 -19.12
CA SER A 86 -2.75 0.91 -20.14
C SER A 86 -1.42 0.32 -20.64
N ILE A 87 -1.45 -0.91 -21.14
CA ILE A 87 -0.25 -1.52 -21.75
C ILE A 87 0.27 -0.64 -22.89
N LYS A 88 -0.61 -0.07 -23.69
CA LYS A 88 -0.26 0.83 -24.78
C LYS A 88 0.52 2.04 -24.29
N ASP A 89 0.02 2.72 -23.26
CA ASP A 89 0.68 3.91 -22.70
C ASP A 89 2.00 3.54 -22.03
N TYR A 90 2.06 2.38 -21.35
CA TYR A 90 3.31 1.89 -20.78
C TYR A 90 4.37 1.60 -21.86
N LEU A 91 3.99 1.01 -22.98
CA LEU A 91 4.90 0.73 -24.09
C LEU A 91 5.47 2.03 -24.69
N LEU A 92 4.66 3.07 -24.81
CA LEU A 92 5.12 4.39 -25.24
C LEU A 92 6.13 5.00 -24.27
N LEU A 93 5.89 4.89 -22.96
CA LEU A 93 6.83 5.37 -21.94
C LEU A 93 8.12 4.56 -21.89
N ALA A 94 8.06 3.29 -22.27
CA ALA A 94 9.19 2.36 -22.23
C ALA A 94 9.94 2.23 -23.58
N GLU A 95 9.70 3.14 -24.52
CA GLU A 95 10.23 3.09 -25.89
C GLU A 95 11.76 2.93 -25.98
N ASN A 96 12.48 3.44 -24.96
CA ASN A 96 13.93 3.35 -24.88
C ASN A 96 14.46 2.08 -24.16
N LYS A 97 13.59 1.20 -23.68
CA LYS A 97 13.99 -0.05 -23.03
C LYS A 97 14.19 -1.15 -24.07
N LYS A 98 15.36 -1.78 -24.08
CA LYS A 98 15.69 -2.84 -25.04
C LYS A 98 14.85 -4.11 -24.86
N ASN A 99 14.57 -4.48 -23.61
CA ASN A 99 13.84 -5.70 -23.27
C ASN A 99 12.74 -5.37 -22.25
N LEU A 100 11.54 -5.88 -22.49
CA LEU A 100 10.41 -5.77 -21.59
C LEU A 100 9.81 -7.16 -21.37
N THR A 101 9.65 -7.50 -20.10
CA THR A 101 8.96 -8.73 -19.71
C THR A 101 7.64 -8.39 -19.06
N PHE A 102 6.55 -8.96 -19.55
CA PHE A 102 5.21 -8.82 -18.98
C PHE A 102 4.76 -10.16 -18.43
N VAL A 103 4.14 -10.11 -17.27
CA VAL A 103 3.46 -11.27 -16.69
C VAL A 103 1.98 -10.94 -16.55
N ALA A 104 1.14 -11.73 -17.19
CA ALA A 104 -0.31 -11.63 -17.07
C ALA A 104 -0.82 -12.65 -16.05
N LEU A 105 -1.62 -12.19 -15.10
CA LEU A 105 -2.26 -13.03 -14.10
C LEU A 105 -3.77 -13.07 -14.40
N GLU A 106 -4.28 -14.27 -14.66
CA GLU A 106 -5.70 -14.50 -14.90
C GLU A 106 -6.29 -15.34 -13.77
N ALA A 107 -7.45 -14.95 -13.28
CA ALA A 107 -8.23 -15.66 -12.26
C ALA A 107 -7.46 -15.97 -10.95
N VAL A 108 -6.40 -15.22 -10.63
CA VAL A 108 -5.69 -15.34 -9.36
C VAL A 108 -6.41 -14.48 -8.33
N THR A 109 -7.23 -15.09 -7.49
CA THR A 109 -8.07 -14.41 -6.52
C THR A 109 -7.47 -14.34 -5.10
N ASP A 110 -6.58 -15.29 -4.75
CA ASP A 110 -5.93 -15.30 -3.44
C ASP A 110 -4.73 -14.32 -3.41
N PRO A 111 -4.77 -13.27 -2.55
CA PRO A 111 -3.67 -12.31 -2.42
C PRO A 111 -2.31 -12.95 -2.07
N ARG A 112 -2.32 -14.08 -1.36
CA ARG A 112 -1.09 -14.80 -0.99
C ARG A 112 -0.41 -15.40 -2.23
N ASN A 113 -1.18 -15.93 -3.17
CA ASN A 113 -0.65 -16.47 -4.43
C ASN A 113 -0.07 -15.34 -5.28
N ILE A 114 -0.73 -14.19 -5.34
CA ILE A 114 -0.20 -13.00 -6.04
C ILE A 114 1.11 -12.55 -5.39
N GLY A 115 1.16 -12.47 -4.07
CA GLY A 115 2.38 -12.12 -3.33
C GLY A 115 3.54 -13.05 -3.62
N SER A 116 3.31 -14.36 -3.60
CA SER A 116 4.34 -15.37 -3.91
C SER A 116 4.86 -15.25 -5.35
N ILE A 117 4.01 -14.95 -6.31
CA ILE A 117 4.42 -14.70 -7.69
C ILE A 117 5.30 -13.45 -7.79
N LEU A 118 4.89 -12.35 -7.13
CA LEU A 118 5.65 -11.09 -7.13
C LEU A 118 7.04 -11.23 -6.48
N GLU A 119 7.19 -12.08 -5.48
CA GLU A 119 8.49 -12.36 -4.85
C GLU A 119 9.45 -13.10 -5.78
N VAL A 120 8.95 -13.98 -6.64
CA VAL A 120 9.77 -14.80 -7.55
C VAL A 120 10.12 -14.07 -8.85
N LEU A 121 9.24 -13.17 -9.33
CA LEU A 121 9.42 -12.48 -10.61
C LEU A 121 10.79 -11.78 -10.78
N PRO A 122 11.32 -11.04 -9.79
CA PRO A 122 12.62 -10.38 -9.93
C PRO A 122 13.76 -11.37 -10.15
N LEU A 123 13.66 -12.57 -9.58
CA LEU A 123 14.66 -13.63 -9.74
C LEU A 123 14.63 -14.21 -11.14
N LEU A 124 13.45 -14.38 -11.75
CA LEU A 124 13.30 -14.90 -13.11
C LEU A 124 13.78 -13.90 -14.16
N VAL A 125 13.52 -12.61 -13.97
CA VAL A 125 13.93 -11.53 -14.90
C VAL A 125 15.44 -11.27 -14.85
N SER A 126 16.08 -11.50 -13.72
CA SER A 126 17.54 -11.29 -13.57
C SER A 126 18.39 -12.42 -14.16
N MET A 127 17.79 -13.50 -14.65
CA MET A 127 18.49 -14.65 -15.25
C MET A 127 18.77 -14.48 -16.75
N ASP A 128 18.24 -13.44 -17.38
CA ASP A 128 18.52 -13.03 -18.76
C ASP A 128 19.72 -12.06 -18.82
#